data_c6191e9080143de5eba28d86a2e08bdf
#
_entry.id   c6191e9080143de5eba28d86a2e08bdf
#
_cell.length_a   1.000
_cell.length_b   1.000
_cell.length_c   1.000
_cell.angle_alpha   90.00
_cell.angle_beta   90.00
_cell.angle_gamma   90.00
#
_symmetry.space_group_name_H-M   'P 1'
#
loop_
_entity.id
_entity.type
_entity.pdbx_description
1 polymer ?
#
loop_
_entity_poly.entity_id
_entity_poly.type
_entity_poly.pdbx_seq_one_letter_code
_entity_poly.pdbx_strand_id
1 'polypeptide(L)'
;MATASIGAFETSVYDAAGSVYPNRIRVEWSSSQSVANNTSTIYWTVKSAGGSWGYVMAGPVTVNIAGTTVYSRADRFEMWVGATLGSGSFTLTHNSYGNAVLTAWAEAAVYTYAVSSTRYGYSVDLPQIPRASSISVSGSTMGSPLTISISKAVSSFTHTLTWQFGNKTGTLATQTSSSSISWTPPLDLASQIPSATSGHGTIWCTTFSGGTNVGQKSINFTLNIPSNIAPVINSFNPSIASTKPQNCGLYVKNNSTVRWTASVSGVYGSTIKKCVISGPNLSYETAASTNTYSATSSILTTCGSKAYTITITDTRGRTASKTQYINVEDYNPPVITSCNSFRSNSDGTINNAGVYVTHKINISFYTLKNTNAVKIAVYNKQSLDPTFSSNSVTIRNDTSNKTEYTFTDKTEFAVDTAYDFKIVISDAVGGAHEVISHVGTKNLPINIASDNNSVAVGGYAQKVSNNTGRFDCFWNAHFVSPPIIDSDRNLKNNIQDVNIDIIDSLHPVQYRLTNDNSDIIHYGFVAQDVEQALIKAGVNNQKTGIVYYDEDDTTKERSNYALAYDEIIPLLVKKCQELQREVDELKKNQ
;
A
#
# COMPACT_ATOMS: atom_id res chain seq x y z
N MET A 1 -33.94 23.71 -48.03
CA MET A 1 -35.27 24.33 -48.13
C MET A 1 -36.23 23.47 -47.34
N ALA A 2 -36.94 24.07 -46.36
CA ALA A 2 -37.93 23.35 -45.59
C ALA A 2 -39.09 22.91 -46.51
N THR A 3 -39.55 21.68 -46.33
CA THR A 3 -40.69 21.11 -47.06
C THR A 3 -41.94 21.97 -46.84
N ALA A 4 -42.53 22.53 -47.90
CA ALA A 4 -43.80 23.22 -47.81
C ALA A 4 -44.88 22.18 -47.44
N SER A 5 -45.59 22.40 -46.36
CA SER A 5 -46.80 21.66 -46.04
C SER A 5 -47.97 22.39 -46.65
N ILE A 6 -48.83 21.67 -47.37
CA ILE A 6 -50.01 22.22 -48.03
C ILE A 6 -51.27 21.56 -47.48
N GLY A 7 -52.25 22.32 -47.11
CA GLY A 7 -53.51 21.82 -46.60
C GLY A 7 -54.69 22.70 -46.99
N ALA A 8 -55.89 22.17 -46.88
CA ALA A 8 -57.10 22.92 -47.01
C ALA A 8 -58.22 22.35 -46.12
N PHE A 9 -59.13 23.20 -45.72
CA PHE A 9 -60.37 22.77 -45.12
C PHE A 9 -61.56 23.55 -45.70
N GLU A 10 -62.69 22.96 -45.60
CA GLU A 10 -63.95 23.57 -46.08
C GLU A 10 -65.01 23.58 -44.98
N THR A 11 -65.73 24.64 -44.88
CA THR A 11 -66.90 24.72 -44.02
C THR A 11 -68.16 24.77 -44.84
N SER A 12 -69.17 24.05 -44.42
CA SER A 12 -70.48 24.14 -45.01
C SER A 12 -71.17 25.45 -44.61
N VAL A 13 -71.99 26.01 -45.51
CA VAL A 13 -72.78 27.19 -45.22
C VAL A 13 -74.24 26.72 -45.03
N TYR A 14 -74.86 27.15 -43.97
CA TYR A 14 -76.22 26.74 -43.59
C TYR A 14 -77.15 27.93 -43.60
N ASP A 15 -78.44 27.67 -43.95
CA ASP A 15 -79.50 28.63 -43.73
C ASP A 15 -80.08 28.55 -42.33
N ALA A 16 -81.01 29.42 -41.99
CA ALA A 16 -81.70 29.47 -40.71
C ALA A 16 -82.53 28.21 -40.36
N ALA A 17 -82.91 27.45 -41.38
CA ALA A 17 -83.68 26.21 -41.26
C ALA A 17 -82.75 24.98 -41.09
N GLY A 18 -81.39 25.17 -41.09
CA GLY A 18 -80.41 24.09 -41.01
C GLY A 18 -80.14 23.40 -42.35
N SER A 19 -80.62 23.93 -43.48
CA SER A 19 -80.33 23.37 -44.80
C SER A 19 -78.92 23.73 -45.24
N VAL A 20 -78.20 22.73 -45.77
CA VAL A 20 -76.81 22.91 -46.24
C VAL A 20 -76.83 23.52 -47.63
N TYR A 21 -76.23 24.69 -47.78
CA TYR A 21 -76.02 25.28 -49.12
C TYR A 21 -74.82 24.63 -49.83
N PRO A 22 -74.85 24.51 -51.14
CA PRO A 22 -73.77 23.89 -51.90
C PRO A 22 -72.47 24.71 -51.92
N ASN A 23 -72.57 26.02 -51.64
CA ASN A 23 -71.38 26.90 -51.54
C ASN A 23 -70.71 26.72 -50.20
N ARG A 24 -69.41 26.78 -50.19
CA ARG A 24 -68.56 26.56 -49.03
C ARG A 24 -67.51 27.65 -48.93
N ILE A 25 -67.01 27.88 -47.74
CA ILE A 25 -65.77 28.60 -47.57
C ILE A 25 -64.65 27.56 -47.52
N ARG A 26 -63.71 27.71 -48.45
CA ARG A 26 -62.50 26.91 -48.50
C ARG A 26 -61.30 27.76 -48.08
N VAL A 27 -60.59 27.30 -47.13
CA VAL A 27 -59.30 27.90 -46.68
C VAL A 27 -58.16 27.00 -47.13
N GLU A 28 -57.38 27.51 -48.07
CA GLU A 28 -56.17 26.86 -48.53
C GLU A 28 -54.97 27.48 -47.81
N TRP A 29 -54.02 26.67 -47.44
CA TRP A 29 -52.79 27.16 -46.80
C TRP A 29 -51.60 26.37 -47.27
N SER A 30 -50.39 27.01 -47.18
CA SER A 30 -49.11 26.41 -47.33
C SER A 30 -48.18 26.98 -46.29
N SER A 31 -47.15 26.24 -45.89
CA SER A 31 -46.16 26.72 -44.93
C SER A 31 -44.76 26.65 -45.48
N SER A 32 -43.91 27.58 -45.05
CA SER A 32 -42.46 27.60 -45.28
C SER A 32 -41.76 27.75 -43.95
N GLN A 33 -40.81 26.85 -43.66
CA GLN A 33 -40.11 26.80 -42.37
C GLN A 33 -38.80 27.60 -42.37
N SER A 34 -38.56 28.35 -41.28
CA SER A 34 -37.27 28.92 -40.93
C SER A 34 -36.69 28.14 -39.76
N VAL A 35 -35.75 27.23 -40.04
CA VAL A 35 -35.09 26.41 -39.01
C VAL A 35 -34.33 27.28 -38.03
N ALA A 36 -33.64 28.32 -38.52
CA ALA A 36 -32.88 29.27 -37.68
C ALA A 36 -33.78 29.99 -36.67
N ASN A 37 -34.92 30.50 -37.12
CA ASN A 37 -35.83 31.30 -36.30
C ASN A 37 -36.86 30.49 -35.52
N ASN A 38 -36.94 29.18 -35.76
CA ASN A 38 -37.97 28.28 -35.19
C ASN A 38 -39.39 28.73 -35.51
N THR A 39 -39.64 29.13 -36.74
CA THR A 39 -40.92 29.65 -37.18
C THR A 39 -41.37 29.02 -38.48
N SER A 40 -42.67 28.98 -38.70
CA SER A 40 -43.28 28.72 -40.00
C SER A 40 -44.02 29.95 -40.49
N THR A 41 -43.77 30.40 -41.74
CA THR A 41 -44.62 31.38 -42.42
C THR A 41 -45.75 30.63 -43.06
N ILE A 42 -46.98 30.96 -42.68
CA ILE A 42 -48.19 30.39 -43.19
C ILE A 42 -48.73 31.34 -44.25
N TYR A 43 -48.86 30.88 -45.49
CA TYR A 43 -49.48 31.56 -46.56
C TYR A 43 -50.91 31.01 -46.69
N TRP A 44 -51.89 31.84 -46.66
CA TRP A 44 -53.30 31.44 -46.67
C TRP A 44 -54.07 32.13 -47.76
N THR A 45 -55.14 31.44 -48.28
CA THR A 45 -56.10 31.98 -49.24
C THR A 45 -57.49 31.50 -48.85
N VAL A 46 -58.39 32.42 -48.68
CA VAL A 46 -59.79 32.14 -48.42
C VAL A 46 -60.55 32.25 -49.77
N LYS A 47 -61.23 31.19 -50.14
CA LYS A 47 -61.99 31.08 -51.40
C LYS A 47 -63.42 30.70 -51.13
N SER A 48 -64.30 31.11 -52.01
CA SER A 48 -65.60 30.47 -52.19
C SER A 48 -65.43 29.18 -52.99
N ALA A 49 -65.98 28.06 -52.52
CA ALA A 49 -65.83 26.74 -53.13
C ALA A 49 -67.21 26.02 -53.18
N GLY A 50 -67.31 24.98 -54.01
CA GLY A 50 -68.48 24.13 -54.11
C GLY A 50 -69.69 24.84 -54.70
N GLY A 51 -70.75 24.10 -54.96
CA GLY A 51 -72.03 24.62 -55.36
C GLY A 51 -72.36 24.51 -56.84
N SER A 52 -73.60 24.23 -57.14
CA SER A 52 -74.21 24.23 -58.50
C SER A 52 -74.78 25.59 -58.89
N TRP A 53 -74.78 26.54 -57.92
CA TRP A 53 -75.22 27.90 -58.17
C TRP A 53 -74.05 28.83 -58.38
N GLY A 54 -74.08 29.71 -59.34
CA GLY A 54 -73.00 30.59 -59.67
C GLY A 54 -72.56 31.50 -58.50
N TYR A 55 -73.45 31.92 -57.62
CA TYR A 55 -73.19 32.70 -56.41
C TYR A 55 -74.27 32.47 -55.37
N VAL A 56 -73.93 32.83 -54.11
CA VAL A 56 -74.87 32.98 -53.00
C VAL A 56 -74.70 34.33 -52.33
N MET A 57 -75.75 34.84 -51.72
CA MET A 57 -75.66 36.03 -50.85
C MET A 57 -75.16 35.59 -49.51
N ALA A 58 -73.90 35.86 -49.22
CA ALA A 58 -73.22 35.49 -47.96
C ALA A 58 -73.03 36.73 -47.07
N GLY A 59 -72.94 36.52 -45.82
CA GLY A 59 -72.55 37.48 -44.77
C GLY A 59 -73.33 37.26 -43.48
N PRO A 60 -72.72 37.37 -42.35
CA PRO A 60 -71.28 37.61 -42.16
C PRO A 60 -70.40 36.37 -42.46
N VAL A 61 -69.16 36.62 -42.85
CA VAL A 61 -68.12 35.57 -42.99
C VAL A 61 -66.93 35.97 -42.16
N THR A 62 -66.44 35.03 -41.31
CA THR A 62 -65.26 35.23 -40.53
C THR A 62 -64.36 34.00 -40.68
N VAL A 63 -63.09 34.23 -40.92
CA VAL A 63 -62.04 33.17 -40.91
C VAL A 63 -60.96 33.57 -39.98
N ASN A 64 -60.62 32.64 -39.06
CA ASN A 64 -59.54 32.78 -38.12
C ASN A 64 -58.49 31.68 -38.36
N ILE A 65 -57.27 32.06 -38.36
CA ILE A 65 -56.15 31.12 -38.45
C ILE A 65 -55.14 31.44 -37.29
N ALA A 66 -54.78 30.45 -36.51
CA ALA A 66 -53.90 30.56 -35.38
C ALA A 66 -54.27 31.68 -34.36
N GLY A 67 -55.55 31.81 -34.08
CA GLY A 67 -56.09 32.83 -33.18
C GLY A 67 -56.25 34.23 -33.78
N THR A 68 -55.79 34.44 -35.03
CA THR A 68 -55.89 35.73 -35.71
C THR A 68 -57.03 35.70 -36.75
N THR A 69 -57.96 36.69 -36.73
CA THR A 69 -58.93 36.87 -37.77
C THR A 69 -58.26 37.38 -39.06
N VAL A 70 -58.14 36.48 -40.03
CA VAL A 70 -57.45 36.76 -41.30
C VAL A 70 -58.38 37.31 -42.38
N TYR A 71 -59.68 37.01 -42.30
CA TYR A 71 -60.69 37.55 -43.12
C TYR A 71 -61.96 37.77 -42.29
N SER A 72 -62.63 38.93 -42.48
CA SER A 72 -63.92 39.22 -41.88
C SER A 72 -64.67 40.19 -42.74
N ARG A 73 -65.88 39.82 -43.00
CA ARG A 73 -66.83 40.67 -43.72
C ARG A 73 -68.20 40.54 -43.08
N ALA A 74 -68.70 41.62 -42.56
CA ALA A 74 -69.95 41.65 -41.81
C ALA A 74 -71.17 41.94 -42.68
N ASP A 75 -70.92 42.65 -43.76
CA ASP A 75 -71.98 43.07 -44.66
C ASP A 75 -72.37 41.95 -45.66
N ARG A 76 -73.54 42.08 -46.20
CA ARG A 76 -74.10 41.19 -47.24
C ARG A 76 -73.33 41.36 -48.54
N PHE A 77 -72.96 40.26 -49.20
CA PHE A 77 -72.24 40.30 -50.47
C PHE A 77 -72.53 39.07 -51.36
N GLU A 78 -72.35 39.21 -52.62
CA GLU A 78 -72.41 38.10 -53.59
C GLU A 78 -71.10 37.28 -53.48
N MET A 79 -71.24 36.04 -53.08
CA MET A 79 -70.11 35.13 -53.01
C MET A 79 -70.15 34.18 -54.21
N TRP A 80 -69.39 34.54 -55.26
CA TRP A 80 -69.26 33.75 -56.49
C TRP A 80 -68.35 32.53 -56.29
N VAL A 81 -68.78 31.39 -56.84
CA VAL A 81 -67.96 30.14 -56.73
C VAL A 81 -66.62 30.35 -57.42
N GLY A 82 -65.54 29.92 -56.71
CA GLY A 82 -64.13 30.08 -57.12
C GLY A 82 -63.53 31.46 -56.85
N ALA A 83 -64.32 32.43 -56.35
CA ALA A 83 -63.81 33.75 -56.02
C ALA A 83 -62.80 33.67 -54.80
N THR A 84 -61.69 34.35 -54.95
CA THR A 84 -60.77 34.58 -53.81
C THR A 84 -61.31 35.73 -52.98
N LEU A 85 -61.61 35.47 -51.71
CA LEU A 85 -62.14 36.43 -50.77
C LEU A 85 -61.00 37.21 -50.03
N GLY A 86 -59.88 36.54 -49.79
CA GLY A 86 -58.73 37.17 -49.21
C GLY A 86 -57.51 36.24 -49.23
N SER A 87 -56.37 36.81 -49.17
CA SER A 87 -55.07 36.06 -49.03
C SER A 87 -54.09 36.86 -48.23
N GLY A 88 -53.10 36.17 -47.69
CA GLY A 88 -52.07 36.82 -46.91
C GLY A 88 -51.07 35.79 -46.30
N SER A 89 -50.29 36.27 -45.40
CA SER A 89 -49.38 35.43 -44.66
C SER A 89 -49.16 35.96 -43.22
N PHE A 90 -48.79 35.06 -42.34
CA PHE A 90 -48.33 35.40 -41.01
C PHE A 90 -47.28 34.38 -40.54
N THR A 91 -46.52 34.71 -39.49
CA THR A 91 -45.51 33.84 -38.93
C THR A 91 -46.01 33.17 -37.65
N LEU A 92 -45.89 31.83 -37.57
CA LEU A 92 -46.20 31.04 -36.41
C LEU A 92 -44.90 30.54 -35.77
N THR A 93 -44.71 30.84 -34.49
CA THR A 93 -43.55 30.37 -33.74
C THR A 93 -43.80 28.95 -33.21
N HIS A 94 -42.85 28.05 -33.46
CA HIS A 94 -42.84 26.69 -32.88
C HIS A 94 -42.38 26.71 -31.43
N ASN A 95 -42.77 25.70 -30.65
CA ASN A 95 -42.30 25.53 -29.28
C ASN A 95 -40.79 25.14 -29.25
N SER A 96 -40.21 25.02 -28.07
CA SER A 96 -38.79 24.68 -27.89
C SER A 96 -38.38 23.33 -28.49
N TYR A 97 -39.33 22.45 -28.76
CA TYR A 97 -39.13 21.15 -29.42
C TYR A 97 -39.28 21.22 -30.92
N GLY A 98 -39.60 22.37 -31.48
CA GLY A 98 -39.84 22.58 -32.91
C GLY A 98 -41.22 22.15 -33.38
N ASN A 99 -42.18 21.94 -32.50
CA ASN A 99 -43.56 21.58 -32.84
C ASN A 99 -44.47 22.80 -32.82
N ALA A 100 -45.40 22.85 -33.72
CA ALA A 100 -46.50 23.80 -33.73
C ALA A 100 -47.76 23.18 -34.35
N VAL A 101 -48.89 23.60 -33.87
CA VAL A 101 -50.20 23.20 -34.36
C VAL A 101 -50.82 24.41 -35.05
N LEU A 102 -51.20 24.24 -36.32
CA LEU A 102 -51.99 25.22 -37.05
C LEU A 102 -53.43 24.95 -36.73
N THR A 103 -54.05 25.85 -35.98
CA THR A 103 -55.51 25.82 -35.74
C THR A 103 -56.19 26.84 -36.66
N ALA A 104 -57.32 26.50 -37.18
CA ALA A 104 -58.13 27.43 -37.99
C ALA A 104 -59.63 27.15 -37.79
N TRP A 105 -60.43 28.15 -37.98
CA TRP A 105 -61.87 27.98 -38.08
C TRP A 105 -62.47 29.01 -39.06
N ALA A 106 -63.54 28.63 -39.66
CA ALA A 106 -64.33 29.51 -40.50
C ALA A 106 -65.81 29.45 -40.09
N GLU A 107 -66.44 30.53 -40.23
CA GLU A 107 -67.88 30.72 -39.96
C GLU A 107 -68.50 31.58 -41.06
N ALA A 108 -69.54 31.09 -41.62
CA ALA A 108 -70.23 31.80 -42.70
C ALA A 108 -71.77 31.64 -42.61
N ALA A 109 -72.50 32.70 -42.85
CA ALA A 109 -73.94 32.68 -42.89
C ALA A 109 -74.44 33.05 -44.26
N VAL A 110 -75.58 32.50 -44.64
CA VAL A 110 -76.33 32.85 -45.86
C VAL A 110 -77.54 33.66 -45.46
N TYR A 111 -77.70 34.75 -46.13
CA TYR A 111 -78.75 35.73 -45.82
C TYR A 111 -80.06 35.40 -46.52
N THR A 112 -80.91 34.57 -45.87
CA THR A 112 -82.32 34.39 -46.36
C THR A 112 -83.29 34.21 -45.22
N TYR A 113 -83.38 34.67 -44.12
CA TYR A 113 -84.43 34.58 -43.07
C TYR A 113 -84.00 34.22 -41.66
N ALA A 114 -82.88 34.33 -41.27
CA ALA A 114 -82.36 34.26 -39.94
C ALA A 114 -81.03 33.47 -39.93
N VAL A 115 -80.03 34.01 -39.31
CA VAL A 115 -78.68 33.55 -39.41
C VAL A 115 -78.42 32.42 -38.39
N SER A 116 -78.08 31.23 -38.87
CA SER A 116 -77.38 30.27 -38.06
C SER A 116 -76.02 30.10 -38.70
N SER A 117 -74.99 30.58 -38.03
CA SER A 117 -73.57 30.34 -38.38
C SER A 117 -73.06 29.15 -37.64
N THR A 118 -72.48 28.20 -38.37
CA THR A 118 -71.78 27.08 -37.76
C THR A 118 -70.28 27.31 -37.89
N ARG A 119 -69.60 27.37 -36.74
CA ARG A 119 -68.13 27.42 -36.72
C ARG A 119 -67.58 26.05 -37.02
N TYR A 120 -66.74 25.92 -38.02
CA TYR A 120 -66.04 24.70 -38.33
C TYR A 120 -64.57 24.87 -38.00
N GLY A 121 -64.09 24.00 -37.12
CA GLY A 121 -62.68 24.00 -36.62
C GLY A 121 -61.83 23.02 -37.43
N TYR A 122 -60.59 23.41 -37.62
CA TYR A 122 -59.53 22.63 -38.23
C TYR A 122 -58.26 22.69 -37.39
N SER A 123 -57.61 21.59 -37.27
CA SER A 123 -56.34 21.52 -36.56
C SER A 123 -55.40 20.55 -37.27
N VAL A 124 -54.17 20.95 -37.45
CA VAL A 124 -53.13 20.09 -38.06
C VAL A 124 -51.79 20.41 -37.48
N ASP A 125 -51.01 19.36 -37.19
CA ASP A 125 -49.62 19.48 -36.80
C ASP A 125 -48.79 19.93 -37.99
N LEU A 126 -48.04 21.02 -37.81
CA LEU A 126 -47.03 21.42 -38.79
C LEU A 126 -45.82 20.50 -38.69
N PRO A 127 -45.09 20.27 -39.81
CA PRO A 127 -43.87 19.52 -39.78
C PRO A 127 -42.92 20.07 -38.70
N GLN A 128 -42.37 19.18 -37.90
CA GLN A 128 -41.46 19.55 -36.82
C GLN A 128 -40.22 20.26 -37.39
N ILE A 129 -39.87 21.38 -36.82
CA ILE A 129 -38.59 22.06 -37.13
C ILE A 129 -37.46 21.39 -36.36
N PRO A 130 -36.46 20.80 -37.04
CA PRO A 130 -35.35 20.19 -36.39
C PRO A 130 -34.62 21.18 -35.47
N ARG A 131 -34.36 20.76 -34.21
CA ARG A 131 -33.65 21.56 -33.20
C ARG A 131 -32.30 20.94 -32.89
N ALA A 132 -31.78 21.12 -31.66
CA ALA A 132 -30.48 20.64 -31.28
C ALA A 132 -30.24 19.15 -31.58
N SER A 133 -29.14 18.86 -32.22
CA SER A 133 -28.65 17.51 -32.50
C SER A 133 -28.31 16.78 -31.18
N SER A 134 -28.42 15.46 -31.19
CA SER A 134 -28.04 14.66 -30.02
C SER A 134 -26.60 14.20 -30.12
N ILE A 135 -25.99 13.94 -28.96
CA ILE A 135 -24.63 13.45 -28.86
C ILE A 135 -24.56 12.17 -28.01
N SER A 136 -23.59 11.34 -28.30
CA SER A 136 -23.21 10.19 -27.48
C SER A 136 -21.69 10.16 -27.30
N VAL A 137 -21.22 9.53 -26.22
CA VAL A 137 -19.79 9.42 -25.89
C VAL A 137 -19.45 7.95 -25.70
N SER A 138 -18.37 7.49 -26.30
CA SER A 138 -17.79 6.17 -26.09
C SER A 138 -16.32 6.30 -25.66
N GLY A 139 -15.90 5.41 -24.77
CA GLY A 139 -14.61 5.49 -24.06
C GLY A 139 -14.76 6.21 -22.71
N SER A 140 -13.82 5.94 -21.80
CA SER A 140 -13.91 6.47 -20.43
C SER A 140 -12.56 6.60 -19.74
N THR A 141 -11.44 6.49 -20.45
CA THR A 141 -10.12 6.44 -19.83
C THR A 141 -9.30 7.68 -20.18
N MET A 142 -8.78 8.37 -19.17
CA MET A 142 -7.83 9.48 -19.37
C MET A 142 -6.57 8.98 -20.08
N GLY A 143 -6.02 9.80 -20.99
CA GLY A 143 -4.88 9.43 -21.82
C GLY A 143 -5.23 8.51 -23.00
N SER A 144 -6.47 8.07 -23.13
CA SER A 144 -6.96 7.28 -24.26
C SER A 144 -8.03 8.06 -25.05
N PRO A 145 -8.15 7.85 -26.37
CA PRO A 145 -9.14 8.55 -27.17
C PRO A 145 -10.57 8.20 -26.75
N LEU A 146 -11.41 9.23 -26.56
CA LEU A 146 -12.85 9.16 -26.47
C LEU A 146 -13.44 9.58 -27.82
N THR A 147 -14.49 8.91 -28.26
CA THR A 147 -15.23 9.29 -29.44
C THR A 147 -16.56 9.93 -29.06
N ILE A 148 -16.79 11.16 -29.50
CA ILE A 148 -18.03 11.88 -29.35
C ILE A 148 -18.74 11.82 -30.71
N SER A 149 -19.83 11.07 -30.77
CA SER A 149 -20.66 10.97 -31.99
C SER A 149 -21.81 11.96 -31.94
N ILE A 150 -22.04 12.66 -33.06
CA ILE A 150 -23.08 13.66 -33.19
C ILE A 150 -24.15 13.09 -34.15
N SER A 151 -25.36 12.82 -33.62
CA SER A 151 -26.52 12.47 -34.42
C SER A 151 -27.19 13.77 -34.91
N LYS A 152 -26.84 14.15 -36.13
CA LYS A 152 -27.29 15.40 -36.72
C LYS A 152 -28.79 15.36 -37.02
N ALA A 153 -29.52 16.35 -36.53
CA ALA A 153 -30.92 16.51 -36.87
C ALA A 153 -31.11 16.93 -38.33
N VAL A 154 -30.16 17.67 -38.89
CA VAL A 154 -30.06 18.02 -40.33
C VAL A 154 -28.60 17.94 -40.76
N SER A 155 -28.34 17.42 -41.95
CA SER A 155 -26.98 17.19 -42.46
C SER A 155 -26.13 18.46 -42.55
N SER A 156 -26.76 19.61 -42.85
CA SER A 156 -26.10 20.92 -42.97
C SER A 156 -25.80 21.61 -41.65
N PHE A 157 -26.24 21.07 -40.52
CA PHE A 157 -25.96 21.66 -39.21
C PHE A 157 -24.47 21.57 -38.87
N THR A 158 -23.97 22.66 -38.24
CA THR A 158 -22.65 22.70 -37.63
C THR A 158 -22.77 22.73 -36.11
N HIS A 159 -21.69 22.31 -35.45
CA HIS A 159 -21.73 22.10 -34.03
C HIS A 159 -20.50 22.69 -33.35
N THR A 160 -20.69 23.34 -32.19
CA THR A 160 -19.63 23.69 -31.26
C THR A 160 -19.74 22.80 -30.04
N LEU A 161 -18.66 22.09 -29.72
CA LEU A 161 -18.59 21.20 -28.56
C LEU A 161 -17.66 21.78 -27.51
N THR A 162 -18.16 21.90 -26.30
CA THR A 162 -17.38 22.30 -25.13
C THR A 162 -17.53 21.24 -24.05
N TRP A 163 -16.56 21.18 -23.14
CA TRP A 163 -16.58 20.22 -22.03
C TRP A 163 -16.22 20.90 -20.72
N GLN A 164 -16.63 20.27 -19.63
CA GLN A 164 -16.21 20.58 -18.27
C GLN A 164 -15.96 19.27 -17.52
N PHE A 165 -14.86 19.25 -16.75
CA PHE A 165 -14.53 18.20 -15.80
C PHE A 165 -13.93 18.83 -14.54
N GLY A 166 -14.62 18.74 -13.41
CA GLY A 166 -14.31 19.54 -12.23
C GLY A 166 -14.31 21.04 -12.55
N ASN A 167 -13.24 21.74 -12.27
CA ASN A 167 -13.06 23.17 -12.57
C ASN A 167 -12.37 23.42 -13.93
N LYS A 168 -12.03 22.35 -14.66
CA LYS A 168 -11.41 22.47 -15.98
C LYS A 168 -12.48 22.44 -17.07
N THR A 169 -12.31 23.33 -18.04
CA THR A 169 -13.17 23.45 -19.21
C THR A 169 -12.34 23.54 -20.48
N GLY A 170 -12.95 23.25 -21.61
CA GLY A 170 -12.30 23.41 -22.91
C GLY A 170 -13.27 23.27 -24.08
N THR A 171 -12.76 23.54 -25.27
CA THR A 171 -13.48 23.41 -26.53
C THR A 171 -12.91 22.24 -27.33
N LEU A 172 -13.75 21.33 -27.77
CA LEU A 172 -13.37 20.17 -28.59
C LEU A 172 -13.45 20.50 -30.10
N ALA A 173 -14.43 21.28 -30.47
CA ALA A 173 -14.60 21.73 -31.86
C ALA A 173 -15.44 23.01 -31.89
N THR A 174 -15.17 23.88 -32.89
CA THR A 174 -15.93 25.10 -33.15
C THR A 174 -16.55 25.01 -34.53
N GLN A 175 -17.88 25.14 -34.60
CA GLN A 175 -18.68 25.15 -35.85
C GLN A 175 -18.34 23.99 -36.81
N THR A 176 -18.02 22.81 -36.28
CA THR A 176 -17.64 21.66 -37.09
C THR A 176 -18.86 21.07 -37.82
N SER A 177 -18.65 20.64 -39.07
CA SER A 177 -19.58 19.82 -39.83
C SER A 177 -19.36 18.31 -39.63
N SER A 178 -18.39 17.90 -38.83
CA SER A 178 -18.11 16.48 -38.53
C SER A 178 -19.26 15.84 -37.76
N SER A 179 -19.51 14.56 -37.98
CA SER A 179 -20.44 13.74 -37.19
C SER A 179 -19.74 12.99 -36.06
N SER A 180 -18.42 13.10 -35.96
CA SER A 180 -17.62 12.44 -34.92
C SER A 180 -16.40 13.28 -34.57
N ILE A 181 -16.13 13.41 -33.29
CA ILE A 181 -14.96 14.10 -32.74
C ILE A 181 -14.19 13.10 -31.88
N SER A 182 -12.87 12.98 -32.10
CA SER A 182 -11.98 12.26 -31.22
C SER A 182 -11.33 13.23 -30.25
N TRP A 183 -11.36 12.91 -28.96
CA TRP A 183 -10.72 13.67 -27.89
C TRP A 183 -9.96 12.75 -26.96
N THR A 184 -8.69 13.04 -26.71
CA THR A 184 -7.89 12.35 -25.71
C THR A 184 -7.83 13.23 -24.46
N PRO A 185 -8.62 12.92 -23.40
CA PRO A 185 -8.57 13.67 -22.16
C PRO A 185 -7.18 13.56 -21.54
N PRO A 186 -6.49 14.67 -21.26
CA PRO A 186 -5.15 14.63 -20.69
C PRO A 186 -5.16 14.08 -19.26
N LEU A 187 -4.07 13.42 -18.86
CA LEU A 187 -3.93 12.81 -17.53
C LEU A 187 -3.97 13.83 -16.38
N ASP A 188 -3.61 15.08 -16.62
CA ASP A 188 -3.65 16.15 -15.62
C ASP A 188 -5.05 16.47 -15.11
N LEU A 189 -6.11 16.07 -15.86
CA LEU A 189 -7.49 16.12 -15.39
C LEU A 189 -7.71 15.28 -14.12
N ALA A 190 -6.86 14.27 -13.87
CA ALA A 190 -6.91 13.50 -12.64
C ALA A 190 -6.69 14.37 -11.37
N SER A 191 -6.07 15.54 -11.51
CA SER A 191 -5.93 16.51 -10.41
C SER A 191 -7.26 17.06 -9.91
N GLN A 192 -8.32 16.97 -10.72
CA GLN A 192 -9.67 17.38 -10.32
C GLN A 192 -10.38 16.36 -9.41
N ILE A 193 -9.82 15.14 -9.34
CA ILE A 193 -10.35 14.03 -8.53
C ILE A 193 -9.22 13.40 -7.70
N PRO A 194 -8.60 14.14 -6.76
CA PRO A 194 -7.39 13.70 -6.03
C PRO A 194 -7.61 12.48 -5.14
N SER A 195 -8.86 12.18 -4.78
CA SER A 195 -9.25 11.09 -3.88
C SER A 195 -10.15 10.03 -4.53
N ALA A 196 -10.33 10.07 -5.85
CA ALA A 196 -11.15 9.12 -6.58
C ALA A 196 -10.42 8.59 -7.81
N THR A 197 -10.80 7.39 -8.25
CA THR A 197 -10.25 6.76 -9.47
C THR A 197 -11.08 7.04 -10.71
N SER A 198 -12.28 7.61 -10.54
CA SER A 198 -13.18 8.05 -11.60
C SER A 198 -13.91 9.32 -11.23
N GLY A 199 -14.33 10.07 -12.21
CA GLY A 199 -15.13 11.27 -12.04
C GLY A 199 -16.04 11.53 -13.24
N HIS A 200 -16.96 12.46 -13.06
CA HIS A 200 -17.94 12.82 -14.08
C HIS A 200 -17.67 14.21 -14.64
N GLY A 201 -17.90 14.36 -15.92
CA GLY A 201 -17.90 15.63 -16.63
C GLY A 201 -19.12 15.76 -17.52
N THR A 202 -19.26 16.91 -18.16
CA THR A 202 -20.35 17.21 -19.09
C THR A 202 -19.79 17.74 -20.41
N ILE A 203 -20.32 17.26 -21.50
CA ILE A 203 -20.09 17.82 -22.84
C ILE A 203 -21.39 18.49 -23.31
N TRP A 204 -21.26 19.71 -23.77
CA TRP A 204 -22.33 20.48 -24.40
C TRP A 204 -22.09 20.50 -25.89
N CYS A 205 -23.16 20.29 -26.65
CA CYS A 205 -23.18 20.39 -28.09
C CYS A 205 -24.19 21.49 -28.50
N THR A 206 -23.67 22.65 -28.88
CA THR A 206 -24.46 23.74 -29.43
C THR A 206 -24.58 23.53 -30.92
N THR A 207 -25.82 23.50 -31.43
CA THR A 207 -26.16 23.27 -32.84
C THR A 207 -26.46 24.59 -33.54
N PHE A 208 -25.92 24.76 -34.74
CA PHE A 208 -26.10 25.96 -35.55
C PHE A 208 -26.71 25.60 -36.92
N SER A 209 -27.63 26.46 -37.40
CA SER A 209 -28.19 26.45 -38.75
C SER A 209 -27.81 27.76 -39.43
N GLY A 210 -26.94 27.72 -40.45
CA GLY A 210 -26.49 28.93 -41.13
C GLY A 210 -25.88 29.98 -40.18
N GLY A 211 -25.15 29.55 -39.16
CA GLY A 211 -24.55 30.42 -38.15
C GLY A 211 -25.46 30.79 -36.96
N THR A 212 -26.77 30.56 -37.07
CA THR A 212 -27.71 30.84 -35.96
C THR A 212 -27.81 29.65 -35.02
N ASN A 213 -27.70 29.90 -33.70
CA ASN A 213 -27.89 28.89 -32.67
C ASN A 213 -29.36 28.38 -32.67
N VAL A 214 -29.55 27.10 -32.94
CA VAL A 214 -30.86 26.44 -32.94
C VAL A 214 -31.11 25.55 -31.73
N GLY A 215 -30.19 25.54 -30.76
CA GLY A 215 -30.31 24.86 -29.47
C GLY A 215 -29.05 24.12 -29.04
N GLN A 216 -29.05 23.68 -27.80
CA GLN A 216 -27.95 22.96 -27.17
C GLN A 216 -28.48 21.71 -26.49
N LYS A 217 -27.71 20.63 -26.56
CA LYS A 217 -27.88 19.43 -25.73
C LYS A 217 -26.60 19.10 -25.02
N SER A 218 -26.69 18.45 -23.89
CA SER A 218 -25.56 18.00 -23.12
C SER A 218 -25.63 16.49 -22.86
N ILE A 219 -24.48 15.91 -22.59
CA ILE A 219 -24.34 14.54 -22.10
C ILE A 219 -23.28 14.50 -21.01
N ASN A 220 -23.53 13.70 -19.99
CA ASN A 220 -22.53 13.39 -18.97
C ASN A 220 -21.61 12.28 -19.48
N PHE A 221 -20.34 12.38 -19.16
CA PHE A 221 -19.33 11.36 -19.42
C PHE A 221 -18.56 11.04 -18.15
N THR A 222 -17.98 9.85 -18.11
CA THR A 222 -17.14 9.42 -17.00
C THR A 222 -15.70 9.30 -17.49
N LEU A 223 -14.74 9.79 -16.70
CA LEU A 223 -13.33 9.54 -16.92
C LEU A 223 -12.74 8.71 -15.78
N ASN A 224 -12.08 7.62 -16.15
CA ASN A 224 -11.32 6.75 -15.26
C ASN A 224 -9.83 7.08 -15.37
N ILE A 225 -9.17 7.15 -14.24
CA ILE A 225 -7.71 7.25 -14.22
C ILE A 225 -7.12 5.87 -14.53
N PRO A 226 -6.18 5.73 -15.49
CA PRO A 226 -5.52 4.47 -15.81
C PRO A 226 -4.97 3.76 -14.59
N SER A 227 -5.02 2.43 -14.55
CA SER A 227 -4.60 1.64 -13.38
C SER A 227 -3.11 1.74 -13.06
N ASN A 228 -2.28 2.04 -14.05
CA ASN A 228 -0.84 2.23 -13.91
C ASN A 228 -0.45 3.59 -13.29
N ILE A 229 -1.39 4.51 -13.10
CA ILE A 229 -1.15 5.77 -12.39
C ILE A 229 -1.21 5.48 -10.90
N ALA A 230 -0.06 5.28 -10.28
CA ALA A 230 0.14 4.95 -8.88
C ALA A 230 1.09 5.96 -8.21
N PRO A 231 1.12 6.08 -6.88
CA PRO A 231 2.09 6.93 -6.20
C PRO A 231 3.53 6.46 -6.46
N VAL A 232 4.49 7.35 -6.28
CA VAL A 232 5.90 7.10 -6.60
C VAL A 232 6.74 7.04 -5.32
N ILE A 233 7.60 6.02 -5.22
CA ILE A 233 8.65 5.92 -4.21
C ILE A 233 9.94 6.45 -4.84
N ASN A 234 10.29 7.70 -4.54
CA ASN A 234 11.46 8.39 -5.09
C ASN A 234 12.75 7.80 -4.53
N SER A 235 12.77 7.54 -3.23
CA SER A 235 13.90 6.88 -2.56
C SER A 235 13.43 6.01 -1.41
N PHE A 236 14.19 4.95 -1.11
CA PHE A 236 14.03 4.11 0.06
C PHE A 236 15.41 3.57 0.43
N ASN A 237 16.04 4.19 1.44
CA ASN A 237 17.45 3.98 1.74
C ASN A 237 17.66 3.60 3.21
N PRO A 238 18.54 2.62 3.47
CA PRO A 238 18.92 2.24 4.81
C PRO A 238 20.10 3.05 5.33
N SER A 239 20.17 3.20 6.63
CA SER A 239 21.36 3.68 7.34
C SER A 239 21.50 2.95 8.68
N ILE A 240 22.71 2.84 9.19
CA ILE A 240 22.96 2.25 10.52
C ILE A 240 22.53 3.30 11.55
N ALA A 241 21.61 2.92 12.46
CA ALA A 241 21.10 3.84 13.48
C ALA A 241 21.83 3.68 14.84
N SER A 242 22.45 2.54 15.08
CA SER A 242 23.20 2.26 16.31
C SER A 242 24.64 2.83 16.24
N THR A 243 25.19 3.24 17.37
CA THR A 243 26.48 3.97 17.42
C THR A 243 27.70 3.09 17.20
N LYS A 244 27.79 1.94 17.89
CA LYS A 244 29.01 1.11 17.86
C LYS A 244 29.24 0.39 16.51
N PRO A 245 28.23 -0.25 15.84
CA PRO A 245 28.43 -0.84 14.53
C PRO A 245 28.74 0.16 13.41
N GLN A 246 28.43 1.46 13.60
CA GLN A 246 28.83 2.51 12.65
C GLN A 246 30.35 2.61 12.50
N ASN A 247 31.12 2.29 13.54
CA ASN A 247 32.58 2.29 13.48
C ASN A 247 33.13 1.27 12.47
N CYS A 248 32.37 0.20 12.22
CA CYS A 248 32.70 -0.82 11.22
C CYS A 248 32.06 -0.56 9.87
N GLY A 249 31.09 0.36 9.77
CA GLY A 249 30.32 0.62 8.54
C GLY A 249 29.43 -0.55 8.09
N LEU A 250 29.12 -1.50 8.99
CA LEU A 250 28.41 -2.74 8.71
C LEU A 250 27.19 -2.89 9.61
N TYR A 251 26.16 -3.60 9.14
CA TYR A 251 25.10 -4.10 10.00
C TYR A 251 25.60 -5.38 10.67
N VAL A 252 25.54 -5.41 11.99
CA VAL A 252 26.10 -6.46 12.83
C VAL A 252 25.00 -7.08 13.69
N LYS A 253 24.91 -8.39 13.67
CA LYS A 253 23.96 -9.18 14.46
C LYS A 253 24.05 -8.82 15.96
N ASN A 254 22.90 -8.71 16.61
CA ASN A 254 22.71 -8.36 18.03
C ASN A 254 23.24 -6.97 18.43
N ASN A 255 23.74 -6.17 17.49
CA ASN A 255 24.32 -4.85 17.77
C ASN A 255 23.72 -3.74 16.91
N SER A 256 23.24 -4.05 15.71
CA SER A 256 22.76 -3.04 14.79
C SER A 256 21.26 -2.87 14.84
N THR A 257 20.84 -1.63 14.66
CA THR A 257 19.50 -1.25 14.22
C THR A 257 19.60 -0.57 12.86
N VAL A 258 18.63 -0.78 11.99
CA VAL A 258 18.57 -0.11 10.68
C VAL A 258 17.51 0.98 10.71
N ARG A 259 17.90 2.18 10.28
CA ARG A 259 16.98 3.27 10.02
C ARG A 259 16.71 3.34 8.53
N TRP A 260 15.46 3.24 8.17
CA TRP A 260 14.98 3.42 6.81
C TRP A 260 14.45 4.84 6.63
N THR A 261 14.86 5.48 5.54
CA THR A 261 14.34 6.79 5.13
C THR A 261 13.77 6.66 3.74
N ALA A 262 12.60 7.25 3.52
CA ALA A 262 11.91 7.23 2.24
C ALA A 262 11.46 8.62 1.84
N SER A 263 11.57 8.92 0.54
CA SER A 263 10.93 10.04 -0.12
C SER A 263 9.90 9.51 -1.11
N VAL A 264 8.70 10.03 -1.06
CA VAL A 264 7.56 9.54 -1.83
C VAL A 264 6.73 10.70 -2.35
N SER A 265 5.93 10.46 -3.38
CA SER A 265 5.02 11.48 -3.91
C SER A 265 3.75 10.86 -4.48
N GLY A 266 2.63 11.54 -4.31
CA GLY A 266 1.44 11.29 -5.10
C GLY A 266 1.58 11.85 -6.51
N VAL A 267 0.71 11.44 -7.42
CA VAL A 267 0.70 11.90 -8.81
C VAL A 267 -0.64 12.54 -9.16
N TYR A 268 -0.63 13.53 -10.04
CA TYR A 268 -1.82 14.23 -10.49
C TYR A 268 -2.76 14.63 -9.33
N GLY A 269 -2.21 15.30 -8.32
CA GLY A 269 -2.98 15.86 -7.20
C GLY A 269 -3.34 14.87 -6.09
N SER A 270 -3.10 13.56 -6.23
CA SER A 270 -3.22 12.64 -5.09
C SER A 270 -2.12 12.89 -4.06
N THR A 271 -2.40 12.60 -2.81
CA THR A 271 -1.45 12.65 -1.70
C THR A 271 -1.29 11.26 -1.09
N ILE A 272 -0.24 11.06 -0.32
CA ILE A 272 -0.06 9.78 0.36
C ILE A 272 -1.05 9.71 1.54
N LYS A 273 -1.79 8.61 1.61
CA LYS A 273 -2.78 8.32 2.65
C LYS A 273 -2.23 7.38 3.73
N LYS A 274 -1.36 6.46 3.33
CA LYS A 274 -0.80 5.43 4.21
C LYS A 274 0.60 5.06 3.75
N CYS A 275 1.48 4.85 4.72
CA CYS A 275 2.81 4.28 4.49
C CYS A 275 3.01 3.11 5.45
N VAL A 276 3.48 1.98 4.92
CA VAL A 276 3.89 0.80 5.67
C VAL A 276 5.33 0.50 5.32
N ILE A 277 6.19 0.35 6.34
CA ILE A 277 7.56 -0.15 6.18
C ILE A 277 7.67 -1.41 7.03
N SER A 278 7.96 -2.54 6.41
CA SER A 278 8.02 -3.83 7.06
C SER A 278 9.29 -4.60 6.69
N GLY A 279 9.73 -5.44 7.59
CA GLY A 279 10.88 -6.31 7.43
C GLY A 279 11.29 -6.93 8.77
N PRO A 280 12.40 -7.66 8.82
CA PRO A 280 12.90 -8.23 10.06
C PRO A 280 13.05 -7.17 11.16
N ASN A 281 12.44 -7.42 12.30
CA ASN A 281 12.48 -6.55 13.48
C ASN A 281 11.94 -5.13 13.24
N LEU A 282 11.11 -4.94 12.19
CA LEU A 282 10.49 -3.67 11.83
C LEU A 282 9.08 -3.87 11.34
N SER A 283 8.13 -3.24 12.03
CA SER A 283 6.76 -3.06 11.57
C SER A 283 6.38 -1.60 11.87
N TYR A 284 6.26 -0.82 10.82
CA TYR A 284 5.90 0.60 10.90
C TYR A 284 4.73 0.87 9.99
N GLU A 285 3.69 1.46 10.52
CA GLU A 285 2.52 1.90 9.77
C GLU A 285 2.12 3.30 10.22
N THR A 286 1.77 4.15 9.28
CA THR A 286 1.27 5.48 9.55
C THR A 286 0.27 5.92 8.49
N ALA A 287 -0.75 6.66 8.92
CA ALA A 287 -1.70 7.36 8.06
C ALA A 287 -1.35 8.85 7.87
N ALA A 288 -0.19 9.29 8.35
CA ALA A 288 0.25 10.68 8.17
C ALA A 288 0.51 10.99 6.69
N SER A 289 -0.12 12.05 6.18
CA SER A 289 0.09 12.52 4.82
C SER A 289 1.34 13.40 4.76
N THR A 290 2.44 12.78 4.40
CA THR A 290 3.74 13.45 4.23
C THR A 290 4.46 12.88 3.01
N ASN A 291 5.49 13.58 2.52
CA ASN A 291 6.33 13.12 1.41
C ASN A 291 7.62 12.44 1.89
N THR A 292 7.84 12.38 3.20
CA THR A 292 9.03 11.74 3.80
C THR A 292 8.62 10.88 4.98
N TYR A 293 9.19 9.69 5.06
CA TYR A 293 8.97 8.74 6.16
C TYR A 293 10.28 8.24 6.69
N SER A 294 10.31 7.96 7.98
CA SER A 294 11.46 7.36 8.64
C SER A 294 11.00 6.33 9.67
N ALA A 295 11.62 5.16 9.65
CA ALA A 295 11.35 4.09 10.59
C ALA A 295 12.66 3.40 10.98
N THR A 296 12.76 3.01 12.25
CA THR A 296 13.95 2.32 12.77
C THR A 296 13.54 0.95 13.31
N SER A 297 14.29 -0.09 12.93
CA SER A 297 14.08 -1.45 13.45
C SER A 297 14.48 -1.54 14.92
N SER A 298 13.99 -2.54 15.62
CA SER A 298 14.68 -3.04 16.80
C SER A 298 15.99 -3.74 16.41
N ILE A 299 16.76 -4.22 17.38
CA ILE A 299 18.05 -4.87 17.14
C ILE A 299 17.90 -6.06 16.19
N LEU A 300 18.80 -6.15 15.21
CA LEU A 300 18.86 -7.24 14.24
C LEU A 300 19.43 -8.50 14.88
N THR A 301 18.61 -9.52 15.07
CA THR A 301 18.96 -10.74 15.81
C THR A 301 19.48 -11.88 14.94
N THR A 302 19.38 -11.77 13.62
CA THR A 302 19.80 -12.81 12.66
C THR A 302 20.70 -12.23 11.57
N CYS A 303 21.74 -12.97 11.17
CA CYS A 303 22.67 -12.58 10.10
C CYS A 303 22.12 -12.90 8.70
N GLY A 304 22.87 -12.50 7.67
CA GLY A 304 22.56 -12.71 6.26
C GLY A 304 21.73 -11.60 5.64
N SER A 305 21.26 -11.83 4.42
CA SER A 305 20.47 -10.86 3.65
C SER A 305 19.08 -10.66 4.28
N LYS A 306 18.69 -9.40 4.47
CA LYS A 306 17.41 -9.01 5.08
C LYS A 306 16.66 -8.09 4.10
N ALA A 307 15.48 -8.51 3.72
CA ALA A 307 14.59 -7.74 2.85
C ALA A 307 13.70 -6.81 3.68
N TYR A 308 13.58 -5.57 3.24
CA TYR A 308 12.64 -4.59 3.79
C TYR A 308 11.81 -4.00 2.66
N THR A 309 10.54 -3.88 2.90
CA THR A 309 9.60 -3.39 1.89
C THR A 309 8.87 -2.17 2.41
N ILE A 310 8.88 -1.11 1.62
CA ILE A 310 7.97 0.01 1.79
C ILE A 310 6.79 -0.19 0.86
N THR A 311 5.59 0.03 1.38
CA THR A 311 4.34 0.10 0.61
C THR A 311 3.63 1.39 0.96
N ILE A 312 3.35 2.19 -0.05
CA ILE A 312 2.61 3.43 0.08
C ILE A 312 1.25 3.30 -0.59
N THR A 313 0.25 3.93 -0.01
CA THR A 313 -1.10 4.02 -0.56
C THR A 313 -1.47 5.49 -0.68
N ASP A 314 -1.96 5.91 -1.83
CA ASP A 314 -2.42 7.27 -2.06
C ASP A 314 -3.91 7.47 -1.67
N THR A 315 -4.38 8.70 -1.78
CA THR A 315 -5.78 9.07 -1.49
C THR A 315 -6.78 8.42 -2.44
N ARG A 316 -6.36 7.93 -3.61
CA ARG A 316 -7.17 7.14 -4.55
C ARG A 316 -7.24 5.66 -4.20
N GLY A 317 -6.49 5.21 -3.18
CA GLY A 317 -6.39 3.81 -2.78
C GLY A 317 -5.40 3.00 -3.62
N ARG A 318 -4.60 3.64 -4.48
CA ARG A 318 -3.58 2.97 -5.29
C ARG A 318 -2.28 2.82 -4.52
N THR A 319 -1.57 1.74 -4.79
CA THR A 319 -0.38 1.38 -4.05
C THR A 319 0.85 1.33 -4.95
N ALA A 320 2.00 1.60 -4.34
CA ALA A 320 3.32 1.27 -4.88
C ALA A 320 4.17 0.65 -3.79
N SER A 321 5.01 -0.29 -4.17
CA SER A 321 5.91 -0.98 -3.24
C SER A 321 7.32 -1.01 -3.79
N LYS A 322 8.30 -0.97 -2.89
CA LYS A 322 9.72 -1.11 -3.20
C LYS A 322 10.40 -1.93 -2.13
N THR A 323 11.17 -2.93 -2.54
CA THR A 323 11.97 -3.74 -1.63
C THR A 323 13.45 -3.40 -1.77
N GLN A 324 14.12 -3.31 -0.64
CA GLN A 324 15.57 -3.11 -0.53
C GLN A 324 16.15 -4.13 0.44
N TYR A 325 17.44 -4.39 0.28
CA TYR A 325 18.13 -5.40 1.07
C TYR A 325 19.29 -4.77 1.83
N ILE A 326 19.53 -5.27 3.02
CA ILE A 326 20.79 -5.07 3.76
C ILE A 326 21.41 -6.44 4.03
N ASN A 327 22.73 -6.49 4.17
CA ASN A 327 23.41 -7.69 4.63
C ASN A 327 23.84 -7.49 6.08
N VAL A 328 23.44 -8.39 6.97
CA VAL A 328 23.79 -8.39 8.40
C VAL A 328 24.92 -9.41 8.60
N GLU A 329 26.05 -8.93 9.05
CA GLU A 329 27.21 -9.76 9.34
C GLU A 329 27.00 -10.53 10.65
N ASP A 330 27.45 -11.78 10.68
CA ASP A 330 27.44 -12.56 11.91
C ASP A 330 28.46 -12.02 12.90
N TYR A 331 28.13 -12.12 14.19
CA TYR A 331 28.98 -11.59 15.24
C TYR A 331 28.64 -12.27 16.56
N ASN A 332 29.70 -12.63 17.26
CA ASN A 332 29.70 -12.86 18.68
C ASN A 332 30.83 -12.03 19.29
N PRO A 333 30.72 -11.62 20.58
CA PRO A 333 31.77 -10.90 21.27
C PRO A 333 33.09 -11.67 21.21
N PRO A 334 34.22 -10.95 21.20
CA PRO A 334 35.53 -11.60 21.22
C PRO A 334 35.71 -12.38 22.54
N VAL A 335 36.35 -13.53 22.43
CA VAL A 335 36.58 -14.44 23.58
C VAL A 335 38.03 -14.80 23.64
N ILE A 336 38.58 -14.82 24.83
CA ILE A 336 39.88 -15.45 25.14
C ILE A 336 39.60 -16.94 25.33
N THR A 337 40.01 -17.75 24.36
CA THR A 337 39.76 -19.21 24.36
C THR A 337 40.76 -19.96 25.24
N SER A 338 41.95 -19.43 25.37
CA SER A 338 42.92 -19.90 26.35
C SER A 338 43.89 -18.78 26.76
N CYS A 339 44.30 -18.81 28.00
CA CYS A 339 45.32 -17.92 28.51
C CYS A 339 46.20 -18.71 29.47
N ASN A 340 47.51 -18.69 29.22
CA ASN A 340 48.51 -19.27 30.13
C ASN A 340 49.58 -18.23 30.37
N SER A 341 49.75 -17.84 31.64
CA SER A 341 50.79 -16.91 32.07
C SER A 341 51.77 -17.65 32.95
N PHE A 342 53.06 -17.50 32.70
CA PHE A 342 54.09 -18.19 33.41
C PHE A 342 55.32 -17.31 33.56
N ARG A 343 56.17 -17.62 34.61
CA ARG A 343 57.45 -16.97 34.81
C ARG A 343 58.42 -17.36 33.70
N SER A 344 59.19 -16.40 33.24
CA SER A 344 60.11 -16.62 32.13
C SER A 344 61.37 -15.79 32.24
N ASN A 345 62.35 -16.13 31.39
CA ASN A 345 63.46 -15.25 31.04
C ASN A 345 62.97 -14.10 30.15
N SER A 346 63.82 -13.12 29.89
CA SER A 346 63.50 -11.99 29.03
C SER A 346 63.19 -12.35 27.56
N ASP A 347 63.62 -13.52 27.08
CA ASP A 347 63.36 -14.07 25.76
C ASP A 347 62.03 -14.86 25.69
N GLY A 348 61.31 -15.01 26.81
CA GLY A 348 60.06 -15.75 26.89
C GLY A 348 60.26 -17.25 27.16
N THR A 349 61.44 -17.74 27.31
CA THR A 349 61.69 -19.14 27.72
C THR A 349 61.23 -19.36 29.15
N ILE A 350 60.58 -20.51 29.43
CA ILE A 350 60.04 -20.84 30.73
C ILE A 350 61.16 -20.88 31.77
N ASN A 351 61.00 -20.12 32.84
CA ASN A 351 61.90 -20.14 33.99
C ASN A 351 61.11 -19.82 35.27
N ASN A 352 60.87 -20.81 36.10
CA ASN A 352 60.08 -20.63 37.33
C ASN A 352 60.71 -19.63 38.35
N ALA A 353 62.01 -19.39 38.24
CA ALA A 353 62.71 -18.37 39.01
C ALA A 353 62.93 -17.07 38.22
N GLY A 354 62.33 -16.96 37.05
CA GLY A 354 62.41 -15.79 36.17
C GLY A 354 61.64 -14.59 36.72
N VAL A 355 62.21 -13.42 36.52
CA VAL A 355 61.60 -12.14 36.92
C VAL A 355 60.60 -11.58 35.93
N TYR A 356 60.50 -12.14 34.72
CA TYR A 356 59.54 -11.74 33.71
C TYR A 356 58.32 -12.68 33.63
N VAL A 357 57.22 -12.23 33.05
CA VAL A 357 56.06 -13.05 32.84
C VAL A 357 55.72 -13.09 31.36
N THR A 358 55.59 -14.30 30.83
CA THR A 358 55.14 -14.52 29.44
C THR A 358 53.70 -15.00 29.43
N HIS A 359 52.90 -14.36 28.61
CA HIS A 359 51.50 -14.70 28.35
C HIS A 359 51.37 -15.37 27.00
N LYS A 360 50.77 -16.56 26.96
CA LYS A 360 50.33 -17.25 25.73
C LYS A 360 48.81 -17.17 25.70
N ILE A 361 48.28 -16.47 24.68
CA ILE A 361 46.88 -16.10 24.62
C ILE A 361 46.32 -16.56 23.27
N ASN A 362 45.24 -17.32 23.28
CA ASN A 362 44.45 -17.62 22.08
C ASN A 362 43.11 -16.92 22.18
N ILE A 363 42.68 -16.38 21.09
CA ILE A 363 41.42 -15.62 21.00
C ILE A 363 40.58 -16.11 19.84
N SER A 364 39.29 -15.93 19.98
CA SER A 364 38.31 -16.05 18.90
C SER A 364 37.54 -14.74 18.77
N PHE A 365 37.36 -14.27 17.54
CA PHE A 365 36.64 -13.05 17.26
C PHE A 365 36.15 -13.02 15.79
N TYR A 366 35.22 -12.14 15.52
CA TYR A 366 34.73 -11.89 14.16
C TYR A 366 35.43 -10.70 13.53
N THR A 367 36.05 -10.89 12.38
CA THR A 367 36.84 -9.85 11.70
C THR A 367 35.98 -8.75 11.08
N LEU A 368 34.68 -9.03 10.82
CA LEU A 368 33.73 -8.12 10.17
C LEU A 368 34.32 -7.47 8.92
N LYS A 369 34.75 -8.31 7.97
CA LYS A 369 35.43 -7.86 6.74
C LYS A 369 36.70 -7.04 6.98
N ASN A 370 37.44 -7.38 8.02
CA ASN A 370 38.65 -6.68 8.45
C ASN A 370 38.41 -5.22 8.91
N THR A 371 37.21 -4.89 9.40
CA THR A 371 36.91 -3.58 9.97
C THR A 371 36.82 -3.61 11.49
N ASN A 372 36.74 -4.78 12.11
CA ASN A 372 36.64 -4.93 13.57
C ASN A 372 38.03 -4.87 14.21
N ALA A 373 38.38 -3.69 14.74
CA ALA A 373 39.63 -3.53 15.49
C ALA A 373 39.51 -4.22 16.85
N VAL A 374 40.43 -5.11 17.13
CA VAL A 374 40.50 -5.83 18.41
C VAL A 374 41.67 -5.30 19.25
N LYS A 375 41.39 -5.00 20.52
CA LYS A 375 42.38 -4.59 21.50
C LYS A 375 42.58 -5.69 22.54
N ILE A 376 43.82 -6.04 22.84
CA ILE A 376 44.19 -6.92 23.95
C ILE A 376 45.07 -6.13 24.89
N ALA A 377 44.66 -6.03 26.14
CA ALA A 377 45.39 -5.34 27.19
C ALA A 377 45.58 -6.23 28.41
N VAL A 378 46.74 -6.12 29.07
CA VAL A 378 47.09 -6.86 30.28
C VAL A 378 47.24 -5.89 31.43
N TYR A 379 46.58 -6.18 32.53
CA TYR A 379 46.70 -5.48 33.82
C TYR A 379 47.26 -6.45 34.84
N ASN A 380 48.01 -5.95 35.77
CA ASN A 380 48.56 -6.79 36.86
C ASN A 380 48.24 -6.24 38.24
N LYS A 381 48.32 -7.11 39.23
CA LYS A 381 48.32 -6.78 40.65
C LYS A 381 49.12 -7.86 41.42
N GLN A 382 49.60 -7.55 42.63
CA GLN A 382 49.92 -8.60 43.53
C GLN A 382 48.67 -9.36 43.96
N SER A 383 48.70 -10.67 44.09
CA SER A 383 47.49 -11.48 44.29
C SER A 383 46.68 -11.08 45.53
N LEU A 384 47.34 -10.52 46.55
CA LEU A 384 46.67 -10.03 47.76
C LEU A 384 46.13 -8.59 47.63
N ASP A 385 46.53 -7.84 46.60
CA ASP A 385 46.03 -6.49 46.41
C ASP A 385 44.52 -6.50 45.99
N PRO A 386 43.72 -5.53 46.49
CA PRO A 386 42.31 -5.51 46.20
C PRO A 386 41.99 -5.10 44.74
N THR A 387 42.90 -4.37 44.08
CA THR A 387 42.64 -3.77 42.74
C THR A 387 43.79 -4.04 41.77
N PHE A 388 43.44 -4.21 40.50
CA PHE A 388 44.43 -4.24 39.43
C PHE A 388 45.00 -2.84 39.16
N SER A 389 46.21 -2.80 38.60
CA SER A 389 46.88 -1.57 38.19
C SER A 389 45.97 -0.76 37.22
N SER A 390 46.02 0.56 37.33
CA SER A 390 45.35 1.43 36.37
C SER A 390 46.03 1.45 34.99
N ASN A 391 47.31 1.09 34.94
CA ASN A 391 48.10 1.03 33.70
C ASN A 391 48.03 -0.39 33.13
N SER A 392 47.83 -0.47 31.81
CA SER A 392 47.82 -1.73 31.07
C SER A 392 48.92 -1.76 30.02
N VAL A 393 49.42 -2.95 29.73
CA VAL A 393 50.26 -3.20 28.56
C VAL A 393 49.35 -3.60 27.41
N THR A 394 49.39 -2.87 26.28
CA THR A 394 48.62 -3.21 25.10
C THR A 394 49.42 -4.15 24.21
N ILE A 395 48.93 -5.38 24.05
CA ILE A 395 49.53 -6.41 23.19
C ILE A 395 49.09 -6.21 21.72
N ARG A 396 47.83 -5.80 21.54
CA ARG A 396 47.20 -5.63 20.21
C ARG A 396 46.23 -4.46 20.24
N ASN A 397 46.17 -3.73 19.10
CA ASN A 397 45.10 -2.76 18.81
C ASN A 397 45.01 -2.54 17.29
N ASP A 398 44.49 -3.51 16.57
CA ASP A 398 44.42 -3.49 15.11
C ASP A 398 43.28 -4.39 14.56
N THR A 399 43.14 -4.43 13.24
CA THR A 399 42.14 -5.24 12.51
C THR A 399 42.70 -6.55 11.95
N SER A 400 43.94 -6.95 12.32
CA SER A 400 44.52 -8.20 11.82
C SER A 400 43.68 -9.42 12.23
N ASN A 401 43.81 -10.52 11.52
CA ASN A 401 43.08 -11.77 11.80
C ASN A 401 43.89 -12.76 12.64
N LYS A 402 44.98 -12.30 13.27
CA LYS A 402 45.82 -13.12 14.14
C LYS A 402 45.06 -13.52 15.41
N THR A 403 45.12 -14.78 15.78
CA THR A 403 44.39 -15.38 16.91
C THR A 403 45.27 -15.87 18.04
N GLU A 404 46.57 -15.95 17.79
CA GLU A 404 47.56 -16.46 18.78
C GLU A 404 48.59 -15.40 19.12
N TYR A 405 48.85 -15.19 20.38
CA TYR A 405 49.79 -14.20 20.88
C TYR A 405 50.71 -14.83 21.94
N THR A 406 52.00 -14.58 21.80
CA THR A 406 52.96 -14.79 22.86
C THR A 406 53.58 -13.45 23.19
N PHE A 407 53.45 -13.00 24.40
CA PHE A 407 53.93 -11.70 24.85
C PHE A 407 54.67 -11.84 26.18
N THR A 408 55.90 -11.36 26.25
CA THR A 408 56.68 -11.30 27.46
C THR A 408 56.62 -9.88 28.02
N ASP A 409 55.99 -9.73 29.17
CA ASP A 409 56.00 -8.47 29.92
C ASP A 409 57.42 -8.21 30.41
N LYS A 410 57.96 -7.04 30.03
CA LYS A 410 59.33 -6.64 30.38
C LYS A 410 59.40 -5.96 31.73
N THR A 411 58.30 -5.87 32.46
CA THR A 411 58.31 -5.48 33.87
C THR A 411 58.93 -6.60 34.71
N GLU A 412 59.83 -6.27 35.64
CA GLU A 412 60.36 -7.22 36.53
C GLU A 412 59.41 -7.46 37.71
N PHE A 413 59.01 -8.71 37.90
CA PHE A 413 58.07 -9.17 38.93
C PHE A 413 58.88 -9.93 40.05
N ALA A 414 58.73 -9.51 41.28
CA ALA A 414 59.37 -10.16 42.41
C ALA A 414 59.07 -11.67 42.45
N VAL A 415 60.07 -12.50 42.57
CA VAL A 415 59.92 -13.95 42.39
C VAL A 415 59.31 -14.66 43.63
N ASP A 416 59.27 -14.00 44.75
CA ASP A 416 58.64 -14.45 46.00
C ASP A 416 57.25 -13.89 46.24
N THR A 417 56.74 -13.16 45.26
CA THR A 417 55.38 -12.56 45.24
C THR A 417 54.56 -13.21 44.15
N ALA A 418 53.34 -13.60 44.49
CA ALA A 418 52.33 -14.06 43.47
C ALA A 418 51.59 -12.87 42.83
N TYR A 419 51.33 -12.99 41.54
CA TYR A 419 50.65 -11.95 40.74
C TYR A 419 49.45 -12.51 40.04
N ASP A 420 48.38 -11.70 39.96
CA ASP A 420 47.26 -11.92 39.12
C ASP A 420 47.35 -11.00 37.90
N PHE A 421 47.16 -11.56 36.72
CA PHE A 421 47.14 -10.85 35.46
C PHE A 421 45.73 -10.91 34.89
N LYS A 422 45.11 -9.75 34.75
CA LYS A 422 43.82 -9.61 34.06
C LYS A 422 44.08 -9.28 32.60
N ILE A 423 43.75 -10.21 31.73
CA ILE A 423 43.84 -10.04 30.29
C ILE A 423 42.43 -9.67 29.78
N VAL A 424 42.31 -8.53 29.13
CA VAL A 424 41.06 -8.00 28.58
C VAL A 424 41.17 -7.95 27.08
N ILE A 425 40.25 -8.60 26.41
CA ILE A 425 40.01 -8.40 24.97
C ILE A 425 38.76 -7.54 24.77
N SER A 426 38.82 -6.60 23.85
CA SER A 426 37.68 -5.80 23.44
C SER A 426 37.75 -5.51 21.97
N ASP A 427 36.61 -5.18 21.34
CA ASP A 427 36.56 -4.90 19.94
C ASP A 427 35.78 -3.58 19.59
N ALA A 428 35.82 -3.19 18.31
CA ALA A 428 35.21 -1.95 17.84
C ALA A 428 33.70 -1.95 17.95
N VAL A 429 33.05 -3.12 17.96
CA VAL A 429 31.59 -3.26 18.11
C VAL A 429 31.20 -3.08 19.59
N GLY A 430 32.13 -3.27 20.50
CA GLY A 430 31.96 -3.09 21.93
C GLY A 430 31.77 -4.39 22.70
N GLY A 431 32.06 -5.53 22.07
CA GLY A 431 32.25 -6.78 22.76
C GLY A 431 33.52 -6.75 23.63
N ALA A 432 33.48 -7.42 24.75
CA ALA A 432 34.65 -7.59 25.62
C ALA A 432 34.57 -8.92 26.36
N HIS A 433 35.73 -9.44 26.69
CA HIS A 433 35.88 -10.61 27.54
C HIS A 433 37.14 -10.46 28.37
N GLU A 434 37.14 -10.93 29.60
CA GLU A 434 38.31 -10.92 30.42
C GLU A 434 38.57 -12.27 31.07
N VAL A 435 39.85 -12.54 31.32
CA VAL A 435 40.29 -13.70 32.10
C VAL A 435 41.34 -13.25 33.09
N ILE A 436 41.40 -13.91 34.21
CA ILE A 436 42.46 -13.72 35.18
C ILE A 436 43.36 -14.95 35.12
N SER A 437 44.66 -14.73 34.96
CA SER A 437 45.69 -15.77 35.02
C SER A 437 46.59 -15.52 36.22
N HIS A 438 46.71 -16.51 37.04
CA HIS A 438 47.54 -16.45 38.26
C HIS A 438 48.96 -16.94 37.99
N VAL A 439 49.92 -16.19 38.44
CA VAL A 439 51.35 -16.56 38.39
C VAL A 439 51.88 -16.63 39.81
N GLY A 440 52.17 -17.82 40.25
CA GLY A 440 52.67 -18.09 41.63
C GLY A 440 54.06 -17.58 41.87
N THR A 441 54.53 -17.78 43.14
CA THR A 441 55.92 -17.58 43.54
C THR A 441 56.83 -18.64 42.91
N LYS A 442 58.10 -18.43 42.90
CA LYS A 442 59.11 -19.44 42.46
C LYS A 442 58.98 -20.79 43.15
N ASN A 443 58.39 -20.81 44.32
CA ASN A 443 58.17 -22.01 45.14
C ASN A 443 56.66 -22.27 45.27
N LEU A 444 56.10 -23.25 44.55
CA LEU A 444 54.69 -23.64 44.63
C LEU A 444 54.54 -24.84 45.56
N PRO A 445 53.72 -24.76 46.63
CA PRO A 445 53.52 -25.86 47.55
C PRO A 445 52.76 -27.06 46.96
N ILE A 446 51.89 -26.87 46.00
CA ILE A 446 51.10 -27.96 45.37
C ILE A 446 50.90 -27.69 43.89
N ASN A 447 51.14 -28.67 43.03
CA ASN A 447 50.88 -28.67 41.60
C ASN A 447 50.12 -29.93 41.17
N ILE A 448 49.11 -29.74 40.34
CA ILE A 448 48.34 -30.85 39.78
C ILE A 448 48.78 -31.03 38.34
N ALA A 449 49.43 -32.12 38.03
CA ALA A 449 49.91 -32.44 36.70
C ALA A 449 48.78 -33.02 35.84
N SER A 450 48.80 -32.68 34.52
CA SER A 450 47.65 -32.82 33.67
C SER A 450 47.56 -34.10 32.86
N ASP A 451 48.46 -35.01 33.01
CA ASP A 451 48.58 -36.15 32.10
C ASP A 451 48.24 -37.52 32.69
N ASN A 452 47.85 -37.67 33.90
CA ASN A 452 47.35 -38.94 34.44
C ASN A 452 46.68 -38.79 35.82
N ASN A 453 45.85 -37.79 36.01
CA ASN A 453 45.09 -37.57 37.23
C ASN A 453 45.98 -37.34 38.46
N SER A 454 47.17 -36.79 38.31
CA SER A 454 48.14 -36.58 39.37
C SER A 454 48.13 -35.14 39.88
N VAL A 455 48.16 -34.98 41.22
CA VAL A 455 48.39 -33.70 41.89
C VAL A 455 49.90 -33.62 42.25
N ALA A 456 50.59 -32.57 41.81
CA ALA A 456 51.98 -32.30 42.16
C ALA A 456 52.04 -31.13 43.14
N VAL A 457 52.90 -31.23 44.14
CA VAL A 457 53.21 -30.18 45.12
C VAL A 457 54.55 -29.54 44.74
N GLY A 458 54.57 -28.20 44.40
CA GLY A 458 55.80 -27.43 44.17
C GLY A 458 56.15 -27.09 42.70
N GLY A 459 55.23 -27.18 41.70
CA GLY A 459 55.51 -26.86 40.31
C GLY A 459 54.21 -26.68 39.48
N TYR A 460 54.31 -26.36 38.16
CA TYR A 460 53.18 -26.11 37.27
C TYR A 460 52.48 -27.39 36.77
N ALA A 461 51.17 -27.39 36.77
CA ALA A 461 50.36 -28.42 36.10
C ALA A 461 50.41 -28.24 34.62
N GLN A 462 50.73 -29.28 33.84
CA GLN A 462 50.66 -29.28 32.38
C GLN A 462 49.39 -29.98 31.88
N LYS A 463 48.98 -29.53 30.73
CA LYS A 463 47.76 -29.80 30.00
C LYS A 463 47.37 -31.27 29.91
N VAL A 464 46.14 -31.60 30.22
CA VAL A 464 45.50 -32.87 29.85
C VAL A 464 45.18 -32.86 28.36
N SER A 465 45.75 -33.79 27.60
CA SER A 465 45.26 -34.14 26.28
C SER A 465 44.39 -35.38 26.40
N ASN A 466 43.15 -35.27 26.01
CA ASN A 466 42.18 -36.31 25.80
C ASN A 466 41.51 -36.95 27.00
N ASN A 467 40.39 -36.40 27.30
CA ASN A 467 39.16 -37.09 27.64
C ASN A 467 39.06 -37.92 28.90
N THR A 468 38.07 -37.56 29.67
CA THR A 468 37.45 -38.28 30.75
C THR A 468 38.11 -38.10 32.12
N GLY A 469 38.57 -36.92 32.42
CA GLY A 469 38.88 -36.56 33.81
C GLY A 469 37.67 -35.82 34.41
N ARG A 470 36.98 -36.41 35.39
CA ARG A 470 36.00 -35.73 36.20
C ARG A 470 36.74 -34.91 37.27
N PHE A 471 36.56 -33.59 37.24
CA PHE A 471 37.02 -32.73 38.34
C PHE A 471 35.85 -32.56 39.31
N ASP A 472 35.86 -33.25 40.42
CA ASP A 472 34.87 -33.07 41.48
C ASP A 472 35.33 -31.93 42.39
N CYS A 473 34.77 -30.74 42.17
CA CYS A 473 34.92 -29.61 43.05
C CYS A 473 33.77 -29.61 44.05
N PHE A 474 34.06 -29.96 45.35
CA PHE A 474 33.07 -29.91 46.43
C PHE A 474 32.69 -28.49 46.88
N TRP A 475 33.11 -27.48 46.12
CA TRP A 475 32.79 -26.07 46.34
C TRP A 475 32.05 -25.56 45.12
N ASN A 476 31.10 -24.63 45.32
CA ASN A 476 30.33 -24.04 44.20
C ASN A 476 31.25 -23.58 43.08
N ALA A 477 31.29 -24.31 41.98
CA ALA A 477 32.00 -23.92 40.77
C ALA A 477 31.20 -22.78 40.09
N HIS A 478 31.77 -21.57 40.08
CA HIS A 478 31.19 -20.44 39.37
C HIS A 478 31.73 -20.45 37.95
N PHE A 479 30.89 -20.86 36.99
CA PHE A 479 31.22 -20.72 35.58
C PHE A 479 30.84 -19.30 35.11
N VAL A 480 31.85 -18.50 34.74
CA VAL A 480 31.66 -17.11 34.26
C VAL A 480 31.01 -17.07 32.87
N SER A 481 30.93 -18.18 32.18
CA SER A 481 30.22 -18.31 30.90
C SER A 481 29.56 -19.69 30.81
N PRO A 482 28.34 -19.80 30.26
CA PRO A 482 27.75 -21.12 30.01
C PRO A 482 28.63 -21.89 29.04
N PRO A 483 28.70 -23.22 29.17
CA PRO A 483 29.45 -24.07 28.26
C PRO A 483 28.91 -23.90 26.84
N ILE A 484 29.81 -23.75 25.86
CA ILE A 484 29.45 -23.78 24.43
C ILE A 484 29.08 -25.21 24.10
N ILE A 485 27.86 -25.41 23.61
CA ILE A 485 27.39 -26.71 23.16
C ILE A 485 27.78 -26.86 21.70
N ASP A 486 28.61 -27.82 21.38
CA ASP A 486 28.97 -28.18 20.02
C ASP A 486 27.72 -28.64 19.26
N SER A 487 27.41 -27.96 18.13
CA SER A 487 26.26 -28.25 17.29
C SER A 487 26.66 -28.57 15.86
N ASP A 488 27.90 -29.05 15.64
CA ASP A 488 28.40 -29.45 14.35
C ASP A 488 27.58 -30.66 13.81
N ARG A 489 27.24 -30.60 12.53
CA ARG A 489 26.54 -31.69 11.82
C ARG A 489 27.27 -33.02 11.90
N ASN A 490 28.61 -32.99 11.91
CA ASN A 490 29.45 -34.18 11.97
C ASN A 490 29.41 -34.88 13.33
N LEU A 491 28.92 -34.20 14.39
CA LEU A 491 28.73 -34.76 15.72
C LEU A 491 27.30 -35.32 15.90
N LYS A 492 26.44 -35.23 14.90
CA LYS A 492 25.04 -35.63 14.96
C LYS A 492 24.75 -36.74 13.95
N ASN A 493 23.94 -37.70 14.36
CA ASN A 493 23.44 -38.73 13.48
C ASN A 493 21.88 -38.75 13.54
N ASN A 494 21.25 -39.41 12.59
CA ASN A 494 19.77 -39.53 12.52
C ASN A 494 19.01 -38.20 12.60
N ILE A 495 19.54 -37.18 11.92
CA ILE A 495 18.90 -35.87 11.89
C ILE A 495 17.55 -35.97 11.17
N GLN A 496 16.47 -35.68 11.90
CA GLN A 496 15.10 -35.72 11.41
C GLN A 496 14.35 -34.47 11.86
N ASP A 497 13.23 -34.19 11.20
CA ASP A 497 12.34 -33.12 11.62
C ASP A 497 11.77 -33.39 13.01
N VAL A 498 11.59 -32.32 13.76
CA VAL A 498 11.00 -32.40 15.10
C VAL A 498 9.55 -32.86 14.98
N ASN A 499 9.21 -33.97 15.64
CA ASN A 499 7.87 -34.59 15.60
C ASN A 499 7.17 -34.60 16.98
N ILE A 500 7.75 -33.95 17.97
CA ILE A 500 7.21 -33.83 19.33
C ILE A 500 6.46 -32.50 19.44
N ASP A 501 5.21 -32.55 19.92
CA ASP A 501 4.42 -31.36 20.25
C ASP A 501 3.97 -31.43 21.72
N ILE A 502 4.71 -30.72 22.57
CA ILE A 502 4.43 -30.60 24.02
C ILE A 502 4.25 -29.16 24.45
N ILE A 503 4.50 -28.19 23.56
CA ILE A 503 4.59 -26.77 23.92
C ILE A 503 3.30 -26.28 24.57
N ASP A 504 2.15 -26.66 24.05
CA ASP A 504 0.84 -26.25 24.58
C ASP A 504 0.52 -26.92 25.95
N SER A 505 1.27 -27.97 26.31
CA SER A 505 1.13 -28.70 27.59
C SER A 505 2.13 -28.22 28.63
N LEU A 506 3.11 -27.38 28.26
CA LEU A 506 4.08 -26.84 29.20
C LEU A 506 3.44 -25.70 30.00
N HIS A 507 3.67 -25.72 31.31
CA HIS A 507 3.20 -24.67 32.21
C HIS A 507 4.36 -23.81 32.70
N PRO A 508 4.57 -22.60 32.15
CA PRO A 508 5.59 -21.68 32.63
C PRO A 508 5.24 -21.18 34.03
N VAL A 509 6.21 -21.20 34.90
CA VAL A 509 6.06 -20.79 36.31
C VAL A 509 7.09 -19.74 36.68
N GLN A 510 6.74 -18.91 37.65
CA GLN A 510 7.71 -18.14 38.40
C GLN A 510 7.94 -18.80 39.77
N TYR A 511 9.18 -18.83 40.24
CA TYR A 511 9.53 -19.49 41.48
C TYR A 511 10.69 -18.81 42.21
N ARG A 512 10.91 -19.19 43.47
CA ARG A 512 12.12 -18.87 44.23
C ARG A 512 12.82 -20.16 44.60
N LEU A 513 14.16 -20.14 44.60
CA LEU A 513 14.93 -21.28 45.03
C LEU A 513 14.82 -21.45 46.56
N THR A 514 14.60 -22.66 47.02
CA THR A 514 14.38 -22.98 48.46
C THR A 514 15.59 -22.64 49.33
N ASN A 515 16.79 -22.69 48.77
CA ASN A 515 18.05 -22.48 49.44
C ASN A 515 18.68 -21.09 49.15
N ASP A 516 17.94 -20.20 48.52
CA ASP A 516 18.40 -18.86 48.22
C ASP A 516 17.67 -17.85 49.12
N ASN A 517 18.40 -17.14 49.93
CA ASN A 517 17.87 -16.07 50.78
C ASN A 517 17.68 -14.75 50.03
N SER A 518 17.91 -14.72 48.71
CA SER A 518 17.62 -13.57 47.87
C SER A 518 16.13 -13.54 47.49
N ASP A 519 15.55 -12.34 47.37
CA ASP A 519 14.17 -12.15 46.89
C ASP A 519 14.08 -12.30 45.36
N ILE A 520 15.02 -12.98 44.71
CA ILE A 520 15.07 -13.13 43.26
C ILE A 520 13.96 -14.07 42.80
N ILE A 521 13.15 -13.59 41.82
CA ILE A 521 12.14 -14.40 41.13
C ILE A 521 12.78 -15.00 39.88
N HIS A 522 12.67 -16.30 39.74
CA HIS A 522 13.07 -17.06 38.56
C HIS A 522 11.88 -17.44 37.74
N TYR A 523 12.08 -17.61 36.45
CA TYR A 523 11.05 -18.06 35.49
C TYR A 523 11.54 -19.36 34.84
N GLY A 524 10.65 -20.32 34.70
CA GLY A 524 11.01 -21.58 34.09
C GLY A 524 9.86 -22.59 34.13
N PHE A 525 10.22 -23.86 34.18
CA PHE A 525 9.29 -24.97 34.25
C PHE A 525 9.65 -25.87 35.46
N VAL A 526 8.66 -26.59 35.96
CA VAL A 526 8.87 -27.68 36.90
C VAL A 526 9.25 -28.92 36.10
N ALA A 527 10.41 -29.54 36.36
CA ALA A 527 10.93 -30.63 35.56
C ALA A 527 10.02 -31.85 35.54
N GLN A 528 9.35 -32.14 36.65
CA GLN A 528 8.38 -33.23 36.78
C GLN A 528 7.15 -32.98 35.91
N ASP A 529 6.68 -31.73 35.78
CA ASP A 529 5.55 -31.36 34.94
C ASP A 529 5.91 -31.51 33.45
N VAL A 530 7.13 -31.14 33.06
CA VAL A 530 7.67 -31.34 31.71
C VAL A 530 7.77 -32.85 31.41
N GLU A 531 8.22 -33.67 32.36
CA GLU A 531 8.23 -35.12 32.21
C GLU A 531 6.82 -35.66 31.94
N GLN A 532 5.81 -35.22 32.70
CA GLN A 532 4.43 -35.64 32.48
C GLN A 532 3.89 -35.20 31.10
N ALA A 533 4.28 -34.02 30.63
CA ALA A 533 3.93 -33.57 29.29
C ALA A 533 4.53 -34.48 28.20
N LEU A 534 5.79 -34.88 28.34
CA LEU A 534 6.47 -35.84 27.47
C LEU A 534 5.78 -37.22 27.47
N ILE A 535 5.49 -37.77 28.64
CA ILE A 535 4.79 -39.07 28.79
C ILE A 535 3.42 -39.01 28.12
N LYS A 536 2.65 -37.94 28.35
CA LYS A 536 1.34 -37.73 27.74
C LYS A 536 1.40 -37.64 26.22
N ALA A 537 2.48 -37.07 25.68
CA ALA A 537 2.77 -37.01 24.25
C ALA A 537 3.29 -38.35 23.68
N GLY A 538 3.40 -39.40 24.48
CA GLY A 538 3.90 -40.72 24.07
C GLY A 538 5.43 -40.78 23.90
N VAL A 539 6.15 -39.84 24.46
CA VAL A 539 7.60 -39.72 24.34
C VAL A 539 8.27 -40.38 25.57
N ASN A 540 9.19 -41.32 25.31
CA ASN A 540 9.97 -41.91 26.37
C ASN A 540 11.03 -40.91 26.85
N ASN A 541 10.86 -40.41 28.08
CA ASN A 541 11.76 -39.44 28.68
C ASN A 541 13.25 -39.89 28.74
N GLN A 542 13.51 -41.17 28.95
CA GLN A 542 14.87 -41.75 28.96
C GLN A 542 15.58 -41.72 27.59
N LYS A 543 14.85 -41.39 26.53
CA LYS A 543 15.36 -41.28 25.15
C LYS A 543 15.43 -39.83 24.63
N THR A 544 15.14 -38.86 25.49
CA THR A 544 15.26 -37.43 25.17
C THR A 544 16.29 -36.77 26.06
N GLY A 545 16.91 -35.71 25.60
CA GLY A 545 17.83 -34.87 26.38
C GLY A 545 17.13 -33.78 27.18
N ILE A 546 15.76 -33.79 27.31
CA ILE A 546 15.00 -32.67 27.88
C ILE A 546 14.97 -32.68 29.40
N VAL A 547 14.71 -33.87 30.00
CA VAL A 547 14.60 -34.02 31.46
C VAL A 547 15.65 -35.00 31.95
N TYR A 548 16.39 -34.61 32.95
CA TYR A 548 17.36 -35.41 33.65
C TYR A 548 16.92 -35.65 35.09
N TYR A 549 17.27 -36.80 35.67
CA TYR A 549 17.07 -37.11 37.07
C TYR A 549 18.05 -38.22 37.50
N ASP A 550 18.32 -38.29 38.75
CA ASP A 550 19.00 -39.43 39.37
C ASP A 550 17.94 -40.49 39.76
N GLU A 551 18.16 -41.76 39.42
CA GLU A 551 17.28 -42.86 39.79
C GLU A 551 18.06 -43.84 40.67
N ASP A 552 17.54 -44.13 41.86
CA ASP A 552 18.14 -45.13 42.76
C ASP A 552 17.97 -46.53 42.17
N ASP A 553 19.06 -47.23 42.00
CA ASP A 553 19.06 -48.54 41.35
C ASP A 553 18.23 -49.59 42.10
N THR A 554 18.04 -49.42 43.42
CA THR A 554 17.38 -50.40 44.30
C THR A 554 15.89 -50.08 44.48
N THR A 555 15.57 -48.78 44.80
CA THR A 555 14.22 -48.33 45.11
C THR A 555 13.47 -47.81 43.90
N LYS A 556 14.19 -47.50 42.82
CA LYS A 556 13.67 -46.78 41.63
C LYS A 556 13.08 -45.40 41.93
N GLU A 557 13.41 -44.85 43.09
CA GLU A 557 13.02 -43.49 43.42
C GLU A 557 13.89 -42.48 42.62
N ARG A 558 13.26 -41.43 42.15
CA ARG A 558 13.89 -40.40 41.34
C ARG A 558 14.08 -39.13 42.13
N SER A 559 15.25 -38.54 41.99
CA SER A 559 15.64 -37.31 42.67
C SER A 559 16.45 -36.40 41.72
N ASN A 560 16.82 -35.22 42.17
CA ASN A 560 17.70 -34.28 41.46
C ASN A 560 17.28 -33.98 40.02
N TYR A 561 15.98 -33.71 39.84
CA TYR A 561 15.45 -33.39 38.53
C TYR A 561 16.07 -32.09 37.97
N ALA A 562 16.41 -32.10 36.67
CA ALA A 562 16.97 -30.99 35.95
C ALA A 562 16.37 -30.91 34.51
N LEU A 563 16.42 -29.74 33.93
CA LEU A 563 15.95 -29.49 32.55
C LEU A 563 17.07 -28.92 31.69
N ALA A 564 17.19 -29.45 30.47
CA ALA A 564 17.95 -28.81 29.41
C ALA A 564 17.01 -27.89 28.63
N TYR A 565 17.03 -26.59 28.94
CA TYR A 565 16.19 -25.58 28.32
C TYR A 565 16.47 -25.38 26.82
N ASP A 566 17.72 -25.59 26.42
CA ASP A 566 18.17 -25.56 25.04
C ASP A 566 17.49 -26.61 24.15
N GLU A 567 17.17 -27.77 24.69
CA GLU A 567 16.40 -28.81 23.98
C GLU A 567 14.93 -28.46 23.76
N ILE A 568 14.37 -27.51 24.51
CA ILE A 568 12.99 -27.01 24.33
C ILE A 568 12.90 -25.97 23.23
N ILE A 569 14.00 -25.26 22.95
CA ILE A 569 14.02 -24.19 21.94
C ILE A 569 13.59 -24.67 20.53
N PRO A 570 14.10 -25.80 20.00
CA PRO A 570 13.67 -26.30 18.70
C PRO A 570 12.15 -26.62 18.64
N LEU A 571 11.57 -27.09 19.72
CA LEU A 571 10.13 -27.36 19.82
C LEU A 571 9.33 -26.07 19.75
N LEU A 572 9.77 -25.05 20.45
CA LEU A 572 9.15 -23.72 20.43
C LEU A 572 9.23 -23.09 19.04
N VAL A 573 10.39 -23.20 18.37
CA VAL A 573 10.58 -22.68 17.01
C VAL A 573 9.60 -23.36 16.05
N LYS A 574 9.46 -24.69 16.13
CA LYS A 574 8.50 -25.43 15.33
C LYS A 574 7.06 -24.92 15.56
N LYS A 575 6.67 -24.78 16.82
CA LYS A 575 5.31 -24.29 17.15
C LYS A 575 5.04 -22.90 16.62
N CYS A 576 6.00 -21.98 16.74
CA CYS A 576 5.90 -20.65 16.16
C CYS A 576 5.72 -20.68 14.64
N GLN A 577 6.43 -21.58 13.95
CA GLN A 577 6.29 -21.77 12.50
C GLN A 577 4.92 -22.33 12.10
N GLU A 578 4.35 -23.21 12.90
CA GLU A 578 2.99 -23.75 12.70
C GLU A 578 1.93 -22.66 12.87
N LEU A 579 1.99 -21.93 13.96
CA LEU A 579 1.10 -20.81 14.23
C LEU A 579 1.18 -19.72 13.13
N GLN A 580 2.39 -19.44 12.63
CA GLN A 580 2.55 -18.49 11.53
C GLN A 580 1.84 -18.96 10.26
N ARG A 581 1.92 -20.26 9.95
CA ARG A 581 1.20 -20.84 8.80
C ARG A 581 -0.32 -20.76 8.96
N GLU A 582 -0.85 -21.06 10.15
CA GLU A 582 -2.27 -20.93 10.44
C GLU A 582 -2.77 -19.48 10.28
N VAL A 583 -1.99 -18.51 10.78
CA VAL A 583 -2.28 -17.09 10.61
C VAL A 583 -2.29 -16.70 9.13
N ASP A 584 -1.35 -17.20 8.35
CA ASP A 584 -1.27 -16.90 6.92
C ASP A 584 -2.42 -17.56 6.12
N GLU A 585 -2.85 -18.74 6.53
CA GLU A 585 -4.05 -19.40 5.97
C GLU A 585 -5.34 -18.64 6.32
N LEU A 586 -5.48 -18.20 7.57
CA LEU A 586 -6.64 -17.41 7.99
C LEU A 586 -6.73 -16.07 7.23
N LYS A 587 -5.58 -15.43 6.98
CA LYS A 587 -5.52 -14.19 6.17
C LYS A 587 -5.84 -14.39 4.69
N LYS A 588 -5.65 -15.59 4.14
CA LYS A 588 -6.01 -15.92 2.75
C LYS A 588 -7.50 -16.21 2.58
N ASN A 589 -8.16 -16.56 3.69
CA ASN A 589 -9.59 -16.92 3.70
C ASN A 589 -10.50 -15.74 4.13
N GLN A 590 -9.93 -14.58 4.39
CA GLN A 590 -10.59 -13.28 4.57
C GLN A 590 -10.42 -12.40 3.31
#